data_decb69bb5b50d6cbe97b2de1f3ee846e
#
_entry.id   decb69bb5b50d6cbe97b2de1f3ee846e
#
_cell.length_a   1.000
_cell.length_b   1.000
_cell.length_c   1.000
_cell.angle_alpha   90.00
_cell.angle_beta   90.00
_cell.angle_gamma   90.00
#
_symmetry.space_group_name_H-M   'P 1'
#
loop_
_entity.id
_entity.type
_entity.pdbx_description
1 polymer ?
#
loop_
_entity_poly.entity_id
_entity_poly.type
_entity_poly.pdbx_seq_one_letter_code
_entity_poly.pdbx_strand_id
1 'polypeptide(L)'
;KERRNWYKAARRTEKKWGIPPHVTMAFIYQESSFRQKVKAERRKLLWIIPWKRKSSAKGYAQVIDGTWEQYVVAAGGMFSQRTDFDDAIDFVGWYNAQSQKKLGISKSNAKALYLAYHEGWGGYKRGSYKKKGDLLKIADRVGKRASMYKAQYKKCKRKLRRWFILF
;
A
#
# COMPACT_ATOMS: atom_id res chain seq x y z
N LYS A 1 20.41 -7.69 3.12
CA LYS A 1 19.84 -8.36 1.93
C LYS A 1 18.36 -8.01 1.69
N GLU A 2 17.47 -8.09 2.67
CA GLU A 2 16.04 -7.81 2.53
C GLU A 2 15.72 -6.42 1.94
N ARG A 3 16.33 -5.35 2.45
CA ARG A 3 16.06 -3.97 2.00
C ARG A 3 16.36 -3.73 0.51
N ARG A 4 17.30 -4.48 -0.08
CA ARG A 4 17.58 -4.40 -1.52
C ARG A 4 16.48 -5.02 -2.35
N ASN A 5 15.98 -6.17 -1.93
CA ASN A 5 14.88 -6.86 -2.62
C ASN A 5 13.60 -6.01 -2.58
N TRP A 6 13.31 -5.35 -1.47
CA TRP A 6 12.17 -4.45 -1.35
C TRP A 6 12.23 -3.27 -2.34
N TYR A 7 13.40 -2.70 -2.53
CA TYR A 7 13.57 -1.66 -3.55
C TYR A 7 13.33 -2.20 -4.97
N LYS A 8 13.87 -3.38 -5.29
CA LYS A 8 13.64 -4.03 -6.59
C LYS A 8 12.14 -4.31 -6.80
N ALA A 9 11.45 -4.83 -5.79
CA ALA A 9 10.02 -5.06 -5.81
C ALA A 9 9.23 -3.77 -6.07
N ALA A 10 9.51 -2.71 -5.31
CA ALA A 10 8.87 -1.41 -5.49
C ALA A 10 9.10 -0.82 -6.90
N ARG A 11 10.27 -1.03 -7.50
CA ARG A 11 10.57 -0.61 -8.87
C ARG A 11 9.84 -1.45 -9.91
N ARG A 12 9.70 -2.77 -9.71
CA ARG A 12 8.89 -3.63 -10.58
C ARG A 12 7.42 -3.19 -10.56
N THR A 13 6.89 -2.95 -9.36
CA THR A 13 5.52 -2.44 -9.15
C THR A 13 5.31 -1.10 -9.84
N GLU A 14 6.26 -0.16 -9.73
CA GLU A 14 6.19 1.11 -10.46
C GLU A 14 6.15 0.92 -11.98
N LYS A 15 7.02 0.04 -12.51
CA LYS A 15 7.05 -0.27 -13.94
C LYS A 15 5.72 -0.86 -14.43
N LYS A 16 5.13 -1.76 -13.64
CA LYS A 16 3.90 -2.48 -13.99
C LYS A 16 2.64 -1.60 -13.85
N TRP A 17 2.53 -0.82 -12.78
CA TRP A 17 1.31 -0.09 -12.41
C TRP A 17 1.43 1.43 -12.51
N GLY A 18 2.63 1.95 -12.64
CA GLY A 18 2.91 3.38 -12.67
C GLY A 18 2.74 4.08 -11.32
N ILE A 19 2.62 3.32 -10.22
CA ILE A 19 2.54 3.89 -8.87
C ILE A 19 3.95 4.08 -8.33
N PRO A 20 4.34 5.32 -7.92
CA PRO A 20 5.70 5.59 -7.48
C PRO A 20 6.09 4.81 -6.22
N PRO A 21 7.36 4.34 -6.08
CA PRO A 21 7.83 3.56 -4.93
C PRO A 21 7.58 4.22 -3.58
N HIS A 22 7.69 5.54 -3.49
CA HIS A 22 7.44 6.27 -2.24
C HIS A 22 5.98 6.18 -1.77
N VAL A 23 5.03 6.00 -2.69
CA VAL A 23 3.61 5.78 -2.38
C VAL A 23 3.41 4.36 -1.87
N THR A 24 3.81 3.34 -2.62
CA THR A 24 3.61 1.93 -2.24
C THR A 24 4.32 1.60 -0.93
N MET A 25 5.53 2.11 -0.71
CA MET A 25 6.28 1.91 0.54
C MET A 25 5.62 2.62 1.74
N ALA A 26 5.00 3.80 1.54
CA ALA A 26 4.27 4.47 2.61
C ALA A 26 3.03 3.69 3.05
N PHE A 27 2.34 3.02 2.10
CA PHE A 27 1.24 2.10 2.40
C PHE A 27 1.72 0.90 3.22
N ILE A 28 2.72 0.17 2.74
CA ILE A 28 3.25 -1.01 3.46
C ILE A 28 3.72 -0.63 4.88
N TYR A 29 4.34 0.53 5.04
CA TYR A 29 4.70 1.00 6.38
C TYR A 29 3.47 1.24 7.25
N GLN A 30 2.45 1.90 6.73
CA GLN A 30 1.23 2.20 7.50
C GLN A 30 0.51 0.91 7.91
N GLU A 31 0.43 -0.07 7.01
CA GLU A 31 -0.33 -1.31 7.24
C GLU A 31 0.39 -2.29 8.18
N SER A 32 1.70 -2.42 8.07
CA SER A 32 2.43 -3.47 8.80
C SER A 32 3.74 -3.01 9.45
N SER A 33 4.16 -1.76 9.25
CA SER A 33 5.52 -1.29 9.59
C SER A 33 6.61 -2.22 9.02
N PHE A 34 6.39 -2.71 7.80
CA PHE A 34 7.25 -3.70 7.12
C PHE A 34 7.37 -5.05 7.84
N ARG A 35 6.42 -5.44 8.65
CA ARG A 35 6.42 -6.73 9.35
C ARG A 35 5.58 -7.75 8.58
N GLN A 36 6.18 -8.90 8.28
CA GLN A 36 5.58 -9.99 7.51
C GLN A 36 4.37 -10.64 8.20
N LYS A 37 4.49 -10.90 9.50
CA LYS A 37 3.51 -11.69 10.27
C LYS A 37 2.62 -10.80 11.13
N VAL A 38 2.14 -9.68 10.60
CA VAL A 38 1.08 -8.94 11.27
C VAL A 38 -0.21 -9.69 11.02
N LYS A 39 -0.56 -10.57 11.96
CA LYS A 39 -1.95 -10.97 12.13
C LYS A 39 -2.68 -9.77 12.69
N ALA A 40 -3.92 -9.56 12.29
CA ALA A 40 -4.81 -8.67 13.02
C ALA A 40 -4.91 -9.17 14.46
N GLU A 41 -3.96 -8.77 15.30
CA GLU A 41 -4.13 -8.93 16.74
C GLU A 41 -5.40 -8.20 17.12
N ARG A 42 -6.13 -8.71 18.13
CA ARG A 42 -7.30 -8.08 18.76
C ARG A 42 -7.05 -6.64 19.25
N ARG A 43 -5.92 -6.06 18.94
CA ARG A 43 -5.49 -4.71 19.27
C ARG A 43 -5.58 -3.82 18.03
N LYS A 44 -6.73 -3.09 17.95
CA LYS A 44 -6.69 -1.69 17.54
C LYS A 44 -5.87 -1.48 16.26
N LEU A 45 -6.33 -2.05 15.14
CA LEU A 45 -5.82 -1.70 13.82
C LEU A 45 -6.07 -0.20 13.52
N LEU A 46 -6.86 0.39 14.31
CA LEU A 46 -7.06 1.81 14.56
C LEU A 46 -7.68 1.86 15.93
N TRP A 47 -7.04 2.38 16.87
CA TRP A 47 -7.42 2.54 18.26
C TRP A 47 -8.88 3.00 18.50
N ILE A 48 -9.68 3.19 17.45
CA ILE A 48 -10.87 4.04 17.47
C ILE A 48 -12.07 3.47 16.71
N ILE A 49 -11.97 2.35 15.98
CA ILE A 49 -13.17 1.77 15.36
C ILE A 49 -13.46 0.43 16.02
N PRO A 50 -14.62 0.29 16.72
CA PRO A 50 -15.09 -1.02 17.17
C PRO A 50 -15.49 -1.85 15.95
N TRP A 51 -14.53 -2.57 15.35
CA TRP A 51 -14.80 -3.48 14.26
C TRP A 51 -15.29 -4.81 14.82
N LYS A 52 -16.57 -5.05 14.75
CA LYS A 52 -17.29 -6.22 15.26
C LYS A 52 -17.09 -7.52 14.48
N ARG A 53 -16.12 -7.63 13.55
CA ARG A 53 -15.83 -8.88 12.81
C ARG A 53 -14.35 -9.19 12.86
N LYS A 54 -14.00 -10.49 13.02
CA LYS A 54 -12.64 -10.99 12.76
C LYS A 54 -12.22 -10.53 11.37
N SER A 55 -11.42 -9.48 11.29
CA SER A 55 -10.89 -9.01 10.02
C SER A 55 -9.98 -10.11 9.45
N SER A 56 -10.23 -10.53 8.21
CA SER A 56 -9.34 -11.42 7.48
C SER A 56 -8.06 -10.72 6.98
N ALA A 57 -7.84 -9.47 7.39
CA ALA A 57 -6.67 -8.67 7.05
C ALA A 57 -5.38 -9.37 7.47
N LYS A 58 -4.45 -9.56 6.52
CA LYS A 58 -3.23 -10.35 6.70
C LYS A 58 -2.06 -9.79 5.89
N GLY A 59 -0.85 -10.02 6.42
CA GLY A 59 0.40 -9.77 5.70
C GLY A 59 0.82 -8.31 5.65
N TYR A 60 1.71 -7.99 4.75
CA TYR A 60 2.30 -6.66 4.63
C TYR A 60 1.31 -5.54 4.29
N ALA A 61 0.32 -5.83 3.45
CA ALA A 61 -0.67 -4.87 2.97
C ALA A 61 -1.98 -4.90 3.76
N GLN A 62 -2.13 -5.77 4.76
CA GLN A 62 -3.33 -5.92 5.59
C GLN A 62 -4.63 -5.99 4.77
N VAL A 63 -4.57 -6.69 3.63
CA VAL A 63 -5.71 -6.85 2.73
C VAL A 63 -6.64 -7.97 3.19
N ILE A 64 -7.95 -7.76 3.05
CA ILE A 64 -9.00 -8.75 3.32
C ILE A 64 -9.13 -9.77 2.18
N ASP A 65 -9.69 -10.96 2.49
CA ASP A 65 -9.77 -12.09 1.57
C ASP A 65 -10.38 -11.72 0.21
N GLY A 66 -11.60 -11.19 0.19
CA GLY A 66 -12.28 -10.90 -1.08
C GLY A 66 -11.58 -9.87 -1.97
N THR A 67 -10.85 -8.90 -1.40
CA THR A 67 -10.06 -7.95 -2.20
C THR A 67 -8.79 -8.58 -2.73
N TRP A 68 -8.18 -9.48 -1.94
CA TRP A 68 -7.02 -10.24 -2.38
C TRP A 68 -7.37 -11.20 -3.54
N GLU A 69 -8.47 -11.90 -3.44
CA GLU A 69 -8.98 -12.79 -4.49
C GLU A 69 -9.21 -12.05 -5.80
N GLN A 70 -9.83 -10.86 -5.75
CA GLN A 70 -9.98 -10.01 -6.94
C GLN A 70 -8.63 -9.67 -7.59
N TYR A 71 -7.61 -9.38 -6.79
CA TYR A 71 -6.28 -9.12 -7.30
C TYR A 71 -5.65 -10.38 -7.93
N VAL A 72 -5.72 -11.52 -7.25
CA VAL A 72 -5.16 -12.79 -7.74
C VAL A 72 -5.74 -13.14 -9.11
N VAL A 73 -7.07 -13.02 -9.26
CA VAL A 73 -7.75 -13.28 -10.53
C VAL A 73 -7.38 -12.26 -11.61
N ALA A 74 -7.28 -10.98 -11.24
CA ALA A 74 -7.10 -9.89 -12.22
C ALA A 74 -5.64 -9.67 -12.65
N ALA A 75 -4.67 -9.97 -11.79
CA ALA A 75 -3.29 -9.51 -12.00
C ALA A 75 -2.22 -10.25 -11.20
N GLY A 76 -2.60 -11.00 -10.18
CA GLY A 76 -1.70 -11.84 -9.37
C GLY A 76 -1.47 -13.20 -10.03
N GLY A 77 -0.60 -13.99 -9.42
CA GLY A 77 -0.41 -15.39 -9.79
C GLY A 77 -1.13 -16.32 -8.82
N MET A 78 -1.40 -17.56 -9.23
CA MET A 78 -2.05 -18.59 -8.40
C MET A 78 -1.30 -18.84 -7.08
N PHE A 79 0.01 -18.61 -7.05
CA PHE A 79 0.86 -18.80 -5.88
C PHE A 79 1.13 -17.52 -5.09
N SER A 80 0.46 -16.39 -5.43
CA SER A 80 0.65 -15.13 -4.74
C SER A 80 0.26 -15.22 -3.26
N GLN A 81 1.10 -14.66 -2.39
CA GLN A 81 0.93 -14.72 -0.93
C GLN A 81 0.95 -13.33 -0.30
N ARG A 82 -0.06 -13.01 0.52
CA ARG A 82 -0.14 -11.74 1.28
C ARG A 82 1.04 -11.52 2.24
N THR A 83 1.73 -12.58 2.60
CA THR A 83 2.92 -12.58 3.47
C THR A 83 4.23 -12.48 2.70
N ASP A 84 4.20 -12.59 1.38
CA ASP A 84 5.32 -12.24 0.53
C ASP A 84 5.36 -10.73 0.26
N PHE A 85 6.55 -10.13 0.31
CA PHE A 85 6.69 -8.69 0.13
C PHE A 85 6.45 -8.25 -1.31
N ASP A 86 6.95 -9.02 -2.27
CA ASP A 86 6.83 -8.71 -3.70
C ASP A 86 5.35 -8.75 -4.12
N ASP A 87 4.62 -9.76 -3.68
CA ASP A 87 3.19 -9.90 -3.96
C ASP A 87 2.36 -8.80 -3.26
N ALA A 88 2.67 -8.51 -2.01
CA ALA A 88 1.95 -7.50 -1.25
C ALA A 88 2.14 -6.08 -1.82
N ILE A 89 3.36 -5.74 -2.26
CA ILE A 89 3.62 -4.42 -2.85
C ILE A 89 3.05 -4.33 -4.27
N ASP A 90 3.03 -5.43 -5.04
CA ASP A 90 2.38 -5.49 -6.35
C ASP A 90 0.87 -5.30 -6.21
N PHE A 91 0.25 -5.95 -5.21
CA PHE A 91 -1.15 -5.73 -4.86
C PHE A 91 -1.44 -4.25 -4.55
N VAL A 92 -0.63 -3.60 -3.72
CA VAL A 92 -0.81 -2.17 -3.41
C VAL A 92 -0.70 -1.32 -4.69
N GLY A 93 0.23 -1.66 -5.57
CA GLY A 93 0.37 -1.02 -6.87
C GLY A 93 -0.88 -1.19 -7.74
N TRP A 94 -1.36 -2.42 -7.88
CA TRP A 94 -2.58 -2.74 -8.62
C TRP A 94 -3.80 -1.98 -8.08
N TYR A 95 -4.05 -2.06 -6.78
CA TYR A 95 -5.21 -1.41 -6.17
C TYR A 95 -5.22 0.10 -6.39
N ASN A 96 -4.06 0.74 -6.22
CA ASN A 96 -3.91 2.18 -6.44
C ASN A 96 -4.03 2.57 -7.93
N ALA A 97 -3.58 1.72 -8.85
CA ALA A 97 -3.81 1.92 -10.28
C ALA A 97 -5.29 1.81 -10.64
N GLN A 98 -6.03 0.86 -10.03
CA GLN A 98 -7.48 0.79 -10.17
C GLN A 98 -8.17 2.02 -9.57
N SER A 99 -7.69 2.52 -8.43
CA SER A 99 -8.21 3.74 -7.81
C SER A 99 -8.03 4.95 -8.71
N GLN A 100 -6.90 5.06 -9.39
CA GLN A 100 -6.69 6.11 -10.40
C GLN A 100 -7.69 5.99 -11.57
N LYS A 101 -7.87 4.78 -12.11
CA LYS A 101 -8.81 4.55 -13.23
C LYS A 101 -10.25 4.83 -12.85
N LYS A 102 -10.70 4.38 -11.67
CA LYS A 102 -12.10 4.44 -11.23
C LYS A 102 -12.50 5.77 -10.60
N LEU A 103 -11.56 6.47 -10.00
CA LEU A 103 -11.82 7.65 -9.17
C LEU A 103 -11.09 8.92 -9.63
N GLY A 104 -10.22 8.82 -10.64
CA GLY A 104 -9.41 9.96 -11.11
C GLY A 104 -8.33 10.42 -10.14
N ILE A 105 -7.99 9.62 -9.11
CA ILE A 105 -7.01 9.99 -8.10
C ILE A 105 -5.61 9.95 -8.72
N SER A 106 -4.83 11.04 -8.58
CA SER A 106 -3.44 11.04 -9.02
C SER A 106 -2.63 9.93 -8.36
N LYS A 107 -1.81 9.22 -9.15
CA LYS A 107 -0.92 8.14 -8.71
C LYS A 107 0.10 8.56 -7.64
N SER A 108 0.37 9.86 -7.52
CA SER A 108 1.27 10.44 -6.51
C SER A 108 0.55 10.97 -5.27
N ASN A 109 -0.78 11.03 -5.26
CA ASN A 109 -1.57 11.50 -4.12
C ASN A 109 -1.80 10.37 -3.12
N ALA A 110 -0.77 10.06 -2.31
CA ALA A 110 -0.81 8.98 -1.34
C ALA A 110 -1.94 9.14 -0.30
N LYS A 111 -2.29 10.37 0.10
CA LYS A 111 -3.41 10.63 1.03
C LYS A 111 -4.73 10.17 0.44
N ALA A 112 -5.08 10.64 -0.75
CA ALA A 112 -6.36 10.31 -1.39
C ALA A 112 -6.44 8.82 -1.77
N LEU A 113 -5.33 8.25 -2.26
CA LEU A 113 -5.23 6.82 -2.55
C LEU A 113 -5.45 5.97 -1.28
N TYR A 114 -4.90 6.40 -0.12
CA TYR A 114 -5.08 5.68 1.13
C TYR A 114 -6.53 5.74 1.63
N LEU A 115 -7.21 6.86 1.48
CA LEU A 115 -8.64 6.97 1.77
C LEU A 115 -9.46 6.01 0.92
N ALA A 116 -9.17 5.92 -0.38
CA ALA A 116 -9.83 4.97 -1.29
C ALA A 116 -9.48 3.50 -0.95
N TYR A 117 -8.26 3.23 -0.51
CA TYR A 117 -7.83 1.91 -0.05
C TYR A 117 -8.62 1.44 1.17
N HIS A 118 -8.83 2.32 2.15
CA HIS A 118 -9.52 2.01 3.39
C HIS A 118 -11.04 1.92 3.23
N GLU A 119 -11.65 2.82 2.46
CA GLU A 119 -13.10 2.91 2.29
C GLU A 119 -13.64 2.01 1.17
N GLY A 120 -12.76 1.49 0.33
CA GLY A 120 -13.12 0.93 -0.96
C GLY A 120 -13.54 2.02 -1.97
N TRP A 121 -13.54 1.70 -3.24
CA TRP A 121 -13.85 2.66 -4.31
C TRP A 121 -15.25 3.27 -4.18
N GLY A 122 -16.25 2.47 -3.83
CA GLY A 122 -17.61 2.95 -3.62
C GLY A 122 -17.75 3.87 -2.41
N GLY A 123 -17.12 3.54 -1.31
CA GLY A 123 -17.09 4.36 -0.10
C GLY A 123 -16.40 5.70 -0.35
N TYR A 124 -15.26 5.68 -1.02
CA TYR A 124 -14.55 6.90 -1.39
C TYR A 124 -15.41 7.82 -2.28
N LYS A 125 -16.03 7.25 -3.32
CA LYS A 125 -16.92 8.01 -4.24
C LYS A 125 -18.08 8.68 -3.50
N ARG A 126 -18.68 8.00 -2.51
CA ARG A 126 -19.74 8.57 -1.65
C ARG A 126 -19.21 9.56 -0.59
N GLY A 127 -17.90 9.68 -0.43
CA GLY A 127 -17.30 10.57 0.58
C GLY A 127 -17.43 10.08 2.01
N SER A 128 -17.61 8.77 2.25
CA SER A 128 -17.80 8.18 3.60
C SER A 128 -16.67 8.50 4.57
N TYR A 129 -15.46 8.70 4.08
CA TYR A 129 -14.28 9.08 4.85
C TYR A 129 -14.38 10.48 5.49
N LYS A 130 -15.22 11.39 4.94
CA LYS A 130 -15.30 12.79 5.40
C LYS A 130 -15.72 12.90 6.86
N LYS A 131 -16.53 11.97 7.34
CA LYS A 131 -17.01 11.89 8.73
C LYS A 131 -16.09 11.11 9.67
N LYS A 132 -14.94 10.60 9.17
CA LYS A 132 -14.01 9.75 9.92
C LYS A 132 -12.71 10.49 10.24
N GLY A 133 -12.75 11.37 11.26
CA GLY A 133 -11.63 12.23 11.62
C GLY A 133 -10.31 11.50 11.82
N ASP A 134 -10.34 10.31 12.43
CA ASP A 134 -9.12 9.53 12.66
C ASP A 134 -8.56 8.91 11.38
N LEU A 135 -9.43 8.49 10.46
CA LEU A 135 -9.00 8.04 9.15
C LEU A 135 -8.34 9.18 8.36
N LEU A 136 -8.89 10.39 8.46
CA LEU A 136 -8.29 11.57 7.83
C LEU A 136 -6.89 11.86 8.39
N LYS A 137 -6.70 11.79 9.72
CA LYS A 137 -5.39 11.94 10.37
C LYS A 137 -4.40 10.86 9.90
N ILE A 138 -4.86 9.61 9.74
CA ILE A 138 -4.01 8.53 9.25
C ILE A 138 -3.61 8.77 7.80
N ALA A 139 -4.56 9.13 6.95
CA ALA A 139 -4.29 9.42 5.55
C ALA A 139 -3.30 10.61 5.40
N ASP A 140 -3.39 11.63 6.26
CA ASP A 140 -2.41 12.71 6.33
C ASP A 140 -1.00 12.21 6.68
N ARG A 141 -0.89 11.29 7.65
CA ARG A 141 0.40 10.66 8.00
C ARG A 141 0.97 9.87 6.82
N VAL A 142 0.13 9.14 6.10
CA VAL A 142 0.56 8.40 4.88
C VAL A 142 1.07 9.37 3.81
N GLY A 143 0.36 10.47 3.57
CA GLY A 143 0.78 11.51 2.63
C GLY A 143 2.13 12.15 3.01
N LYS A 144 2.30 12.54 4.29
CA LYS A 144 3.56 13.07 4.82
C LYS A 144 4.71 12.07 4.69
N ARG A 145 4.47 10.80 4.99
CA ARG A 145 5.45 9.71 4.85
C ARG A 145 5.86 9.49 3.41
N ALA A 146 4.90 9.48 2.50
CA ALA A 146 5.19 9.37 1.06
C ALA A 146 6.06 10.54 0.58
N SER A 147 5.78 11.75 1.02
CA SER A 147 6.60 12.95 0.70
C SER A 147 8.02 12.83 1.26
N MET A 148 8.17 12.36 2.50
CA MET A 148 9.48 12.09 3.11
C MET A 148 10.26 11.02 2.32
N TYR A 149 9.62 9.91 1.98
CA TYR A 149 10.25 8.85 1.18
C TYR A 149 10.63 9.33 -0.21
N LYS A 150 9.81 10.18 -0.84
CA LYS A 150 10.14 10.82 -2.13
C LYS A 150 11.42 11.64 -2.04
N ALA A 151 11.56 12.46 -0.99
CA ALA A 151 12.76 13.27 -0.78
C ALA A 151 14.01 12.40 -0.53
N GLN A 152 13.88 11.38 0.33
CA GLN A 152 14.95 10.40 0.60
C GLN A 152 15.35 9.65 -0.68
N TYR A 153 14.39 9.16 -1.43
CA TYR A 153 14.61 8.45 -2.69
C TYR A 153 15.35 9.32 -3.71
N LYS A 154 14.95 10.59 -3.87
CA LYS A 154 15.64 11.53 -4.77
C LYS A 154 17.12 11.66 -4.44
N LYS A 155 17.48 11.75 -3.14
CA LYS A 155 18.89 11.81 -2.68
C LYS A 155 19.65 10.50 -2.94
N CYS A 156 19.02 9.34 -2.74
CA CYS A 156 19.66 8.03 -2.83
C CYS A 156 19.61 7.39 -4.22
N LYS A 157 18.75 7.86 -5.12
CA LYS A 157 18.47 7.24 -6.43
C LYS A 157 19.75 6.95 -7.23
N ARG A 158 20.71 7.90 -7.24
CA ARG A 158 21.97 7.75 -7.96
C ARG A 158 22.85 6.65 -7.38
N LYS A 159 22.94 6.56 -6.05
CA LYS A 159 23.68 5.48 -5.35
C LYS A 159 23.03 4.12 -5.58
N LEU A 160 21.71 4.04 -5.47
CA LEU A 160 20.95 2.83 -5.71
C LEU A 160 21.12 2.31 -7.14
N ARG A 161 21.10 3.18 -8.17
CA ARG A 161 21.32 2.77 -9.57
C ARG A 161 22.74 2.24 -9.82
N ARG A 162 23.77 2.89 -9.29
CA ARG A 162 25.18 2.42 -9.44
C ARG A 162 25.39 1.04 -8.82
N TRP A 163 24.73 0.74 -7.73
CA TRP A 163 24.78 -0.57 -7.07
C TRP A 163 24.13 -1.70 -7.87
N PHE A 164 23.24 -1.39 -8.80
CA PHE A 164 22.55 -2.38 -9.65
C PHE A 164 23.29 -2.73 -10.94
N ILE A 165 24.30 -1.94 -11.31
CA ILE A 165 25.10 -2.18 -12.53
C ILE A 165 26.29 -3.10 -12.22
N LEU A 166 26.65 -3.27 -10.93
CA LEU A 166 27.86 -3.97 -10.50
C LEU A 166 27.60 -5.42 -10.00
N PHE A 167 26.37 -5.93 -10.08
CA PHE A 167 26.02 -7.32 -9.71
C PHE A 167 24.89 -7.81 -10.62
#